data_2f1d218aa8af719617ecad800b34ca73
#
_entry.id   2f1d218aa8af719617ecad800b34ca73
#
_cell.length_a   1.000
_cell.length_b   1.000
_cell.length_c   1.000
_cell.angle_alpha   90.00
_cell.angle_beta   90.00
_cell.angle_gamma   90.00
#
_symmetry.space_group_name_H-M   'P 1'
#
loop_
_entity.id
_entity.type
_entity.pdbx_description
1 polymer ?
#
loop_
_entity_poly.entity_id
_entity_poly.type
_entity_poly.pdbx_seq_one_letter_code
_entity_poly.pdbx_strand_id
1 'polypeptide(L)'
;LYGCGARAFVVETDFMHAGQYPEADFIVVESTYDALLAVAAANRRANPTPSIAITGSRGKTLVKEWLYLLLRDNYRISRSPRSFNSQIGVPLSIWQFNSETSLGIIEAGISATGEMKRLESVIRPDIVILTSIASDHNEGFADIHEKIREKLLLASHATTLIYPADDPLVVEAVEEMSACGTLPPGLVKIDSAGYLPQIESGDLPMLSLPWERRNAATCLAALVALGFRQEEALDRIHRLRKMGTRLKVTNGVNHNLLITDDYLCDLHSLSPALDFMARRATPDRSTALIITDMDHEAATTEETYSELGRLCDMRKIGTIIGIGPEISNNTIRQGKNDRFFTSVEEAATALSTTDFDHQLILLKGSPEMPLDRITHMLEARTHETVLEVNLDALVNNFNFYRSRLHPETGIIAMVKASGYGAGSYELAKTLQSAGAAYLAVAVLD
;
A
#
# COMPACT_ATOMS: atom_id res chain seq x y z
N LEU A 1 -15.74 13.95 19.25
CA LEU A 1 -15.59 14.97 18.18
C LEU A 1 -15.92 16.38 18.68
N TYR A 2 -17.07 16.62 19.31
CA TYR A 2 -17.43 17.92 19.86
C TYR A 2 -16.39 18.47 20.85
N GLY A 3 -15.91 17.64 21.78
CA GLY A 3 -14.83 17.96 22.71
C GLY A 3 -13.47 18.25 22.04
N CYS A 4 -13.29 17.80 20.79
CA CYS A 4 -12.12 18.09 19.95
C CYS A 4 -12.29 19.32 19.05
N GLY A 5 -13.38 20.08 19.23
CA GLY A 5 -13.63 21.34 18.53
C GLY A 5 -14.52 21.23 17.28
N ALA A 6 -15.01 20.04 16.90
CA ALA A 6 -15.99 19.93 15.79
C ALA A 6 -17.29 20.64 16.17
N ARG A 7 -17.86 21.42 15.24
CA ARG A 7 -19.09 22.20 15.45
C ARG A 7 -20.15 21.97 14.38
N ALA A 8 -19.81 21.31 13.26
CA ALA A 8 -20.78 20.94 12.23
C ALA A 8 -20.85 19.43 12.09
N PHE A 9 -22.05 18.90 12.08
CA PHE A 9 -22.29 17.46 12.05
C PHE A 9 -23.38 17.14 11.01
N VAL A 10 -23.21 16.03 10.30
CA VAL A 10 -24.27 15.42 9.49
C VAL A 10 -24.80 14.23 10.29
N VAL A 11 -26.09 14.20 10.52
CA VAL A 11 -26.75 13.20 11.37
C VAL A 11 -28.01 12.66 10.69
N GLU A 12 -28.44 11.49 11.09
CA GLU A 12 -29.69 10.91 10.63
C GLU A 12 -30.89 11.43 11.42
N THR A 13 -32.07 11.24 10.88
CA THR A 13 -33.35 11.78 11.42
C THR A 13 -33.66 11.27 12.83
N ASP A 14 -33.11 10.14 13.23
CA ASP A 14 -33.27 9.54 14.57
C ASP A 14 -32.27 10.05 15.62
N PHE A 15 -31.39 11.00 15.25
CA PHE A 15 -30.42 11.58 16.18
C PHE A 15 -31.11 12.50 17.21
N MET A 16 -31.37 11.99 18.39
CA MET A 16 -32.15 12.65 19.45
C MET A 16 -31.33 13.57 20.38
N HIS A 17 -30.02 13.70 20.18
CA HIS A 17 -29.11 14.31 21.16
C HIS A 17 -28.62 15.72 20.78
N ALA A 18 -29.18 16.35 19.76
CA ALA A 18 -28.73 17.67 19.28
C ALA A 18 -28.73 18.74 20.40
N GLY A 19 -29.69 18.73 21.31
CA GLY A 19 -29.76 19.67 22.42
C GLY A 19 -28.65 19.56 23.48
N GLN A 20 -27.83 18.51 23.45
CA GLN A 20 -26.65 18.35 24.31
C GLN A 20 -25.42 19.12 23.78
N TYR A 21 -25.49 19.65 22.56
CA TYR A 21 -24.40 20.32 21.87
C TYR A 21 -24.81 21.71 21.37
N PRO A 22 -24.99 22.69 22.29
CA PRO A 22 -25.64 23.96 21.97
C PRO A 22 -24.89 24.86 20.99
N GLU A 23 -23.59 24.60 20.77
CA GLU A 23 -22.75 25.37 19.83
C GLU A 23 -22.50 24.58 18.51
N ALA A 24 -23.23 23.49 18.29
CA ALA A 24 -23.04 22.70 17.09
C ALA A 24 -24.22 22.88 16.12
N ASP A 25 -23.87 22.95 14.84
CA ASP A 25 -24.82 22.92 13.73
C ASP A 25 -25.03 21.46 13.27
N PHE A 26 -26.28 21.10 13.02
CA PHE A 26 -26.66 19.76 12.57
C PHE A 26 -27.35 19.83 11.20
N ILE A 27 -26.79 19.13 10.23
CA ILE A 27 -27.47 18.85 8.96
C ILE A 27 -28.13 17.48 9.11
N VAL A 28 -29.45 17.47 9.12
CA VAL A 28 -30.25 16.25 9.26
C VAL A 28 -30.55 15.67 7.87
N VAL A 29 -30.21 14.39 7.70
CA VAL A 29 -30.37 13.64 6.44
C VAL A 29 -31.08 12.32 6.70
N GLU A 30 -31.62 11.69 5.66
CA GLU A 30 -32.21 10.35 5.78
C GLU A 30 -31.13 9.27 5.95
N SER A 31 -29.98 9.42 5.25
CA SER A 31 -28.84 8.52 5.30
C SER A 31 -27.55 9.33 5.26
N THR A 32 -26.74 9.22 6.31
CA THR A 32 -25.41 9.86 6.39
C THR A 32 -24.47 9.30 5.34
N TYR A 33 -24.63 8.02 5.00
CA TYR A 33 -23.85 7.38 3.95
C TYR A 33 -24.18 7.95 2.56
N ASP A 34 -25.47 8.08 2.21
CA ASP A 34 -25.86 8.65 0.92
C ASP A 34 -25.48 10.13 0.82
N ALA A 35 -25.55 10.87 1.94
CA ALA A 35 -25.06 12.24 2.02
C ALA A 35 -23.56 12.32 1.73
N LEU A 36 -22.74 11.42 2.29
CA LEU A 36 -21.31 11.34 2.02
C LEU A 36 -21.03 11.06 0.54
N LEU A 37 -21.75 10.12 -0.07
CA LEU A 37 -21.65 9.83 -1.51
C LEU A 37 -22.02 11.05 -2.36
N ALA A 38 -23.12 11.73 -2.01
CA ALA A 38 -23.60 12.90 -2.73
C ALA A 38 -22.58 14.06 -2.70
N VAL A 39 -21.99 14.31 -1.54
CA VAL A 39 -20.96 15.33 -1.35
C VAL A 39 -19.70 14.99 -2.12
N ALA A 40 -19.22 13.74 -2.05
CA ALA A 40 -18.07 13.28 -2.82
C ALA A 40 -18.32 13.37 -4.34
N ALA A 41 -19.49 12.95 -4.80
CA ALA A 41 -19.86 13.08 -6.21
C ALA A 41 -19.99 14.55 -6.67
N ALA A 42 -20.43 15.44 -5.80
CA ALA A 42 -20.45 16.88 -6.09
C ALA A 42 -19.02 17.44 -6.21
N ASN A 43 -18.12 17.05 -5.29
CA ASN A 43 -16.71 17.43 -5.37
C ASN A 43 -16.05 16.88 -6.64
N ARG A 44 -16.34 15.63 -7.02
CA ARG A 44 -15.82 15.01 -8.25
C ARG A 44 -16.26 15.78 -9.49
N ARG A 45 -17.53 16.25 -9.54
CA ARG A 45 -18.04 17.07 -10.64
C ARG A 45 -17.42 18.48 -10.67
N ALA A 46 -17.16 19.06 -9.50
CA ALA A 46 -16.52 20.37 -9.39
C ALA A 46 -15.02 20.31 -9.80
N ASN A 47 -14.39 19.16 -9.64
CA ASN A 47 -12.98 18.92 -9.98
C ASN A 47 -12.88 17.78 -11.01
N PRO A 48 -13.18 18.05 -12.31
CA PRO A 48 -13.23 17.03 -13.38
C PRO A 48 -11.81 16.64 -13.80
N THR A 49 -11.16 15.81 -13.01
CA THR A 49 -9.79 15.38 -13.17
C THR A 49 -9.75 13.99 -13.80
N PRO A 50 -8.86 13.71 -14.79
CA PRO A 50 -8.62 12.36 -15.25
C PRO A 50 -8.33 11.42 -14.09
N SER A 51 -8.88 10.21 -14.14
CA SER A 51 -8.75 9.31 -13.00
C SER A 51 -8.58 7.85 -13.39
N ILE A 52 -7.75 7.17 -12.62
CA ILE A 52 -7.52 5.72 -12.67
C ILE A 52 -8.20 5.11 -11.45
N ALA A 53 -9.07 4.14 -11.67
CA ALA A 53 -9.62 3.34 -10.59
C ALA A 53 -9.08 1.92 -10.63
N ILE A 54 -8.70 1.40 -9.48
CA ILE A 54 -8.03 0.10 -9.35
C ILE A 54 -8.89 -0.83 -8.50
N THR A 55 -9.30 -1.96 -9.08
CA THR A 55 -10.02 -3.01 -8.38
C THR A 55 -9.36 -4.38 -8.59
N GLY A 56 -9.88 -5.41 -7.95
CA GLY A 56 -9.34 -6.76 -7.96
C GLY A 56 -9.35 -7.39 -6.56
N SER A 57 -8.83 -8.61 -6.42
CA SER A 57 -8.70 -9.26 -5.12
C SER A 57 -7.39 -8.88 -4.44
N ARG A 58 -6.26 -9.03 -5.12
CA ARG A 58 -4.92 -8.73 -4.60
C ARG A 58 -4.18 -7.76 -5.50
N GLY A 59 -3.19 -7.04 -4.96
CA GLY A 59 -2.32 -6.13 -5.72
C GLY A 59 -2.82 -4.69 -5.86
N LYS A 60 -4.08 -4.38 -5.54
CA LYS A 60 -4.67 -3.02 -5.69
C LYS A 60 -3.80 -1.91 -5.09
N THR A 61 -3.51 -2.03 -3.79
CA THR A 61 -2.73 -1.02 -3.07
C THR A 61 -1.31 -0.89 -3.63
N LEU A 62 -0.68 -2.02 -4.00
CA LEU A 62 0.66 -2.00 -4.58
C LEU A 62 0.68 -1.30 -5.94
N VAL A 63 -0.25 -1.64 -6.82
CA VAL A 63 -0.38 -1.01 -8.15
C VAL A 63 -0.67 0.49 -7.99
N LYS A 64 -1.55 0.88 -7.06
CA LYS A 64 -1.84 2.28 -6.74
C LYS A 64 -0.57 3.05 -6.33
N GLU A 65 0.18 2.51 -5.36
CA GLU A 65 1.40 3.17 -4.87
C GLU A 65 2.49 3.21 -5.94
N TRP A 66 2.66 2.13 -6.71
CA TRP A 66 3.63 2.13 -7.81
C TRP A 66 3.25 3.13 -8.91
N LEU A 67 1.98 3.21 -9.30
CA LEU A 67 1.54 4.22 -10.26
C LEU A 67 1.77 5.64 -9.73
N TYR A 68 1.52 5.88 -8.45
CA TYR A 68 1.85 7.15 -7.84
C TYR A 68 3.34 7.50 -8.00
N LEU A 69 4.25 6.59 -7.63
CA LEU A 69 5.70 6.81 -7.77
C LEU A 69 6.15 7.03 -9.22
N LEU A 70 5.54 6.30 -10.15
CA LEU A 70 5.89 6.37 -11.58
C LEU A 70 5.40 7.65 -12.26
N LEU A 71 4.37 8.30 -11.69
CA LEU A 71 3.63 9.40 -12.32
C LEU A 71 3.76 10.74 -11.59
N ARG A 72 4.22 10.79 -10.35
CA ARG A 72 4.26 12.00 -9.51
C ARG A 72 5.10 13.14 -10.09
N ASP A 73 6.12 12.83 -10.88
CA ASP A 73 6.95 13.85 -11.56
C ASP A 73 6.21 14.53 -12.74
N ASN A 74 5.10 13.94 -13.21
CA ASN A 74 4.33 14.42 -14.35
C ASN A 74 2.96 14.99 -13.95
N TYR A 75 2.42 14.55 -12.80
CA TYR A 75 1.07 14.89 -12.37
C TYR A 75 1.06 15.30 -10.91
N ARG A 76 0.17 16.25 -10.56
CA ARG A 76 -0.26 16.46 -9.20
C ARG A 76 -1.35 15.45 -8.86
N ILE A 77 -1.00 14.44 -8.10
CA ILE A 77 -1.83 13.26 -7.89
C ILE A 77 -2.57 13.34 -6.55
N SER A 78 -3.90 13.21 -6.61
CA SER A 78 -4.70 12.83 -5.45
C SER A 78 -4.99 11.34 -5.52
N ARG A 79 -4.67 10.59 -4.44
CA ARG A 79 -4.88 9.13 -4.40
C ARG A 79 -5.58 8.68 -3.12
N SER A 80 -6.17 7.48 -3.18
CA SER A 80 -6.73 6.87 -1.97
C SER A 80 -5.68 6.75 -0.88
N PRO A 81 -5.89 7.39 0.31
CA PRO A 81 -4.99 7.23 1.44
C PRO A 81 -4.96 5.78 1.90
N ARG A 82 -3.77 5.22 2.13
CA ARG A 82 -3.63 3.82 2.58
C ARG A 82 -4.41 2.87 1.66
N SER A 83 -5.32 2.07 2.25
CA SER A 83 -6.25 1.17 1.56
C SER A 83 -7.69 1.66 1.76
N PHE A 84 -7.95 2.98 1.58
CA PHE A 84 -9.30 3.56 1.63
C PHE A 84 -10.05 3.17 0.36
N ASN A 85 -10.46 1.90 0.30
CA ASN A 85 -11.10 1.29 -0.86
C ASN A 85 -12.56 0.87 -0.61
N SER A 86 -13.08 1.07 0.61
CA SER A 86 -14.42 0.69 1.01
C SER A 86 -15.48 1.71 0.59
N GLN A 87 -16.73 1.38 0.86
CA GLN A 87 -17.89 2.24 0.65
C GLN A 87 -17.79 3.62 1.34
N ILE A 88 -17.00 3.74 2.40
CA ILE A 88 -16.70 5.02 3.09
C ILE A 88 -15.36 5.59 2.62
N GLY A 89 -14.36 4.73 2.44
CA GLY A 89 -12.99 5.16 2.09
C GLY A 89 -12.88 5.82 0.73
N VAL A 90 -13.64 5.34 -0.26
CA VAL A 90 -13.66 5.90 -1.61
C VAL A 90 -14.23 7.33 -1.65
N PRO A 91 -15.41 7.61 -1.08
CA PRO A 91 -15.92 8.99 -0.99
C PRO A 91 -14.94 9.94 -0.31
N LEU A 92 -14.30 9.52 0.79
CA LEU A 92 -13.29 10.33 1.49
C LEU A 92 -12.05 10.57 0.63
N SER A 93 -11.67 9.62 -0.23
CA SER A 93 -10.58 9.80 -1.19
C SER A 93 -10.93 10.81 -2.28
N ILE A 94 -12.14 10.74 -2.82
CA ILE A 94 -12.65 11.68 -3.81
C ILE A 94 -12.81 13.10 -3.24
N TRP A 95 -13.15 13.23 -1.95
CA TRP A 95 -13.22 14.52 -1.27
C TRP A 95 -11.90 15.31 -1.31
N GLN A 96 -10.77 14.64 -1.45
CA GLN A 96 -9.45 15.29 -1.52
C GLN A 96 -9.13 15.90 -2.90
N PHE A 97 -9.95 15.63 -3.92
CA PHE A 97 -9.76 16.27 -5.21
C PHE A 97 -10.00 17.78 -5.10
N ASN A 98 -9.10 18.55 -5.66
CA ASN A 98 -9.14 20.01 -5.67
C ASN A 98 -8.69 20.54 -7.04
N SER A 99 -8.63 21.87 -7.19
CA SER A 99 -8.23 22.53 -8.43
C SER A 99 -6.78 22.24 -8.87
N GLU A 100 -5.93 21.80 -7.96
CA GLU A 100 -4.54 21.46 -8.24
C GLU A 100 -4.37 19.99 -8.69
N THR A 101 -5.36 19.15 -8.42
CA THR A 101 -5.30 17.73 -8.80
C THR A 101 -5.36 17.58 -10.31
N SER A 102 -4.31 17.03 -10.91
CA SER A 102 -4.24 16.77 -12.37
C SER A 102 -4.42 15.29 -12.73
N LEU A 103 -4.34 14.38 -11.75
CA LEU A 103 -4.64 12.95 -11.91
C LEU A 103 -5.18 12.38 -10.58
N GLY A 104 -6.27 11.62 -10.64
CA GLY A 104 -6.79 10.84 -9.52
C GLY A 104 -6.37 9.37 -9.61
N ILE A 105 -5.94 8.73 -8.51
CA ILE A 105 -5.68 7.28 -8.45
C ILE A 105 -6.47 6.70 -7.28
N ILE A 106 -7.56 6.01 -7.57
CA ILE A 106 -8.53 5.56 -6.58
C ILE A 106 -8.55 4.03 -6.50
N GLU A 107 -8.39 3.52 -5.29
CA GLU A 107 -8.55 2.10 -5.01
C GLU A 107 -10.01 1.80 -4.67
N ALA A 108 -10.65 0.86 -5.40
CA ALA A 108 -12.04 0.45 -5.21
C ALA A 108 -12.14 -1.02 -4.81
N GLY A 109 -12.58 -1.28 -3.59
CA GLY A 109 -12.81 -2.60 -3.02
C GLY A 109 -14.27 -2.83 -2.72
N ILE A 110 -14.73 -4.05 -2.92
CA ILE A 110 -16.10 -4.48 -2.62
C ILE A 110 -16.08 -5.81 -1.87
N SER A 111 -17.11 -6.01 -1.05
CA SER A 111 -17.35 -7.21 -0.27
C SER A 111 -18.66 -7.91 -0.63
N ALA A 112 -19.59 -7.23 -1.32
CA ALA A 112 -20.88 -7.75 -1.69
C ALA A 112 -21.36 -7.20 -3.04
N THR A 113 -22.33 -7.89 -3.64
CA THR A 113 -23.02 -7.47 -4.86
C THR A 113 -23.77 -6.15 -4.67
N GLY A 114 -23.74 -5.28 -5.70
CA GLY A 114 -24.36 -3.95 -5.69
C GLY A 114 -23.50 -2.82 -5.13
N GLU A 115 -22.37 -3.14 -4.52
CA GLU A 115 -21.45 -2.15 -3.95
C GLU A 115 -20.66 -1.38 -5.02
N MET A 116 -20.22 -2.06 -6.10
CA MET A 116 -19.38 -1.43 -7.11
C MET A 116 -20.11 -0.35 -7.90
N LYS A 117 -21.39 -0.55 -8.18
CA LYS A 117 -22.20 0.45 -8.87
C LYS A 117 -22.25 1.78 -8.11
N ARG A 118 -22.30 1.73 -6.77
CA ARG A 118 -22.28 2.93 -5.92
C ARG A 118 -20.93 3.62 -6.00
N LEU A 119 -19.83 2.85 -5.89
CA LEU A 119 -18.47 3.41 -6.00
C LEU A 119 -18.22 4.00 -7.38
N GLU A 120 -18.62 3.31 -8.45
CA GLU A 120 -18.48 3.79 -9.83
C GLU A 120 -19.17 5.14 -10.02
N SER A 121 -20.40 5.29 -9.51
CA SER A 121 -21.18 6.54 -9.65
C SER A 121 -20.50 7.78 -9.03
N VAL A 122 -19.63 7.57 -8.05
CA VAL A 122 -18.85 8.63 -7.39
C VAL A 122 -17.49 8.84 -8.05
N ILE A 123 -16.79 7.76 -8.40
CA ILE A 123 -15.44 7.82 -8.99
C ILE A 123 -15.51 8.31 -10.43
N ARG A 124 -16.38 7.70 -11.25
CA ARG A 124 -16.46 7.91 -12.70
C ARG A 124 -15.08 7.89 -13.35
N PRO A 125 -14.39 6.75 -13.34
CA PRO A 125 -13.02 6.67 -13.79
C PRO A 125 -12.92 6.71 -15.32
N ASP A 126 -11.80 7.27 -15.81
CA ASP A 126 -11.44 7.23 -17.23
C ASP A 126 -10.73 5.91 -17.57
N ILE A 127 -9.85 5.46 -16.67
CA ILE A 127 -9.11 4.20 -16.81
C ILE A 127 -9.47 3.31 -15.63
N VAL A 128 -9.83 2.06 -15.92
CA VAL A 128 -10.03 1.04 -14.88
C VAL A 128 -8.95 -0.02 -14.99
N ILE A 129 -8.39 -0.38 -13.87
CA ILE A 129 -7.43 -1.47 -13.74
C ILE A 129 -8.06 -2.59 -12.92
N LEU A 130 -8.22 -3.76 -13.51
CA LEU A 130 -8.53 -4.98 -12.82
C LEU A 130 -7.22 -5.74 -12.55
N THR A 131 -6.85 -5.86 -11.30
CA THR A 131 -5.70 -6.66 -10.88
C THR A 131 -6.05 -8.15 -10.81
N SER A 132 -5.30 -8.98 -10.11
CA SER A 132 -5.61 -10.40 -9.99
C SER A 132 -6.93 -10.65 -9.27
N ILE A 133 -7.64 -11.69 -9.69
CA ILE A 133 -8.80 -12.25 -9.01
C ILE A 133 -8.37 -13.48 -8.21
N ALA A 134 -8.88 -13.60 -7.00
CA ALA A 134 -8.65 -14.75 -6.12
C ALA A 134 -9.98 -15.18 -5.47
N SER A 135 -10.03 -16.44 -5.07
CA SER A 135 -11.19 -17.02 -4.37
C SER A 135 -11.38 -16.53 -2.94
N ASP A 136 -10.48 -15.67 -2.45
CA ASP A 136 -10.58 -15.07 -1.11
C ASP A 136 -11.79 -14.14 -1.02
N HIS A 137 -12.48 -14.11 0.13
CA HIS A 137 -13.64 -13.24 0.39
C HIS A 137 -14.79 -13.41 -0.61
N ASN A 138 -15.21 -14.63 -0.84
CA ASN A 138 -16.36 -14.95 -1.70
C ASN A 138 -17.71 -14.91 -0.97
N GLU A 139 -17.71 -14.71 0.35
CA GLU A 139 -18.90 -14.82 1.22
C GLU A 139 -20.06 -13.86 0.82
N GLY A 140 -19.73 -12.74 0.17
CA GLY A 140 -20.71 -11.75 -0.30
C GLY A 140 -21.13 -11.90 -1.76
N PHE A 141 -20.73 -12.99 -2.45
CA PHE A 141 -21.03 -13.27 -3.87
C PHE A 141 -21.50 -14.71 -4.02
N ALA A 142 -22.38 -14.96 -4.98
CA ALA A 142 -22.87 -16.30 -5.22
C ALA A 142 -21.76 -17.21 -5.76
N ASP A 143 -20.89 -16.69 -6.61
CA ASP A 143 -19.74 -17.40 -7.19
C ASP A 143 -18.62 -16.42 -7.63
N ILE A 144 -17.55 -16.98 -8.19
CA ILE A 144 -16.40 -16.21 -8.69
C ILE A 144 -16.77 -15.37 -9.93
N HIS A 145 -17.69 -15.85 -10.77
CA HIS A 145 -18.12 -15.15 -11.97
C HIS A 145 -18.92 -13.88 -11.59
N GLU A 146 -19.81 -13.99 -10.60
CA GLU A 146 -20.52 -12.82 -10.07
C GLU A 146 -19.55 -11.81 -9.50
N LYS A 147 -18.57 -12.25 -8.74
CA LYS A 147 -17.53 -11.38 -8.17
C LYS A 147 -16.74 -10.64 -9.24
N ILE A 148 -16.38 -11.30 -10.34
CA ILE A 148 -15.67 -10.69 -11.47
C ILE A 148 -16.58 -9.67 -12.14
N ARG A 149 -17.82 -10.05 -12.48
CA ARG A 149 -18.81 -9.14 -13.09
C ARG A 149 -19.05 -7.91 -12.23
N GLU A 150 -19.24 -8.08 -10.93
CA GLU A 150 -19.44 -6.98 -10.00
C GLU A 150 -18.25 -6.00 -10.01
N LYS A 151 -17.01 -6.51 -9.98
CA LYS A 151 -15.81 -5.67 -10.08
C LYS A 151 -15.69 -4.93 -11.41
N LEU A 152 -16.07 -5.58 -12.50
CA LEU A 152 -16.06 -4.98 -13.85
C LEU A 152 -17.08 -3.87 -14.03
N LEU A 153 -18.13 -3.77 -13.18
CA LEU A 153 -19.05 -2.65 -13.18
C LEU A 153 -18.35 -1.29 -12.97
N LEU A 154 -17.16 -1.29 -12.36
CA LEU A 154 -16.35 -0.09 -12.25
C LEU A 154 -15.99 0.52 -13.61
N ALA A 155 -15.98 -0.29 -14.68
CA ALA A 155 -15.67 0.14 -16.03
C ALA A 155 -16.90 0.55 -16.86
N SER A 156 -18.10 0.65 -16.27
CA SER A 156 -19.35 0.91 -17.00
C SER A 156 -19.37 2.23 -17.77
N HIS A 157 -18.53 3.20 -17.41
CA HIS A 157 -18.40 4.48 -18.12
C HIS A 157 -16.93 4.82 -18.44
N ALA A 158 -16.00 3.88 -18.25
CA ALA A 158 -14.58 4.09 -18.52
C ALA A 158 -14.30 4.13 -20.03
N THR A 159 -13.20 4.77 -20.40
CA THR A 159 -12.69 4.76 -21.77
C THR A 159 -11.70 3.63 -21.99
N THR A 160 -11.03 3.18 -20.91
CA THR A 160 -9.99 2.14 -20.98
C THR A 160 -10.14 1.15 -19.82
N LEU A 161 -10.05 -0.14 -20.13
CA LEU A 161 -9.98 -1.24 -19.17
C LEU A 161 -8.66 -1.99 -19.36
N ILE A 162 -7.86 -2.05 -18.30
CA ILE A 162 -6.62 -2.85 -18.22
C ILE A 162 -6.93 -4.06 -17.35
N TYR A 163 -6.69 -5.26 -17.87
CA TYR A 163 -7.03 -6.51 -17.19
C TYR A 163 -6.10 -7.65 -17.56
N PRO A 164 -5.96 -8.70 -16.73
CA PRO A 164 -5.13 -9.87 -17.05
C PRO A 164 -5.88 -10.80 -18.03
N ALA A 165 -5.54 -10.73 -19.31
CA ALA A 165 -6.17 -11.58 -20.34
C ALA A 165 -5.61 -13.03 -20.37
N ASP A 166 -4.68 -13.36 -19.50
CA ASP A 166 -4.24 -14.73 -19.23
C ASP A 166 -5.11 -15.46 -18.18
N ASP A 167 -6.09 -14.78 -17.58
CA ASP A 167 -7.12 -15.37 -16.73
C ASP A 167 -8.40 -15.62 -17.55
N PRO A 168 -8.73 -16.90 -17.87
CA PRO A 168 -9.87 -17.23 -18.72
C PRO A 168 -11.22 -16.76 -18.16
N LEU A 169 -11.40 -16.74 -16.82
CA LEU A 169 -12.64 -16.31 -16.19
C LEU A 169 -12.84 -14.79 -16.34
N VAL A 170 -11.74 -14.04 -16.29
CA VAL A 170 -11.79 -12.59 -16.51
C VAL A 170 -12.10 -12.28 -17.97
N VAL A 171 -11.47 -12.98 -18.90
CA VAL A 171 -11.73 -12.82 -20.35
C VAL A 171 -13.19 -13.10 -20.69
N GLU A 172 -13.73 -14.24 -20.22
CA GLU A 172 -15.12 -14.63 -20.42
C GLU A 172 -16.08 -13.54 -19.91
N ALA A 173 -15.88 -13.04 -18.68
CA ALA A 173 -16.70 -12.00 -18.09
C ALA A 173 -16.62 -10.67 -18.87
N VAL A 174 -15.43 -10.28 -19.36
CA VAL A 174 -15.26 -9.06 -20.18
C VAL A 174 -15.96 -9.19 -21.52
N GLU A 175 -15.93 -10.36 -22.16
CA GLU A 175 -16.63 -10.63 -23.42
C GLU A 175 -18.15 -10.62 -23.22
N GLU A 176 -18.66 -11.35 -22.22
CA GLU A 176 -20.07 -11.40 -21.85
C GLU A 176 -20.62 -10.00 -21.59
N MET A 177 -19.96 -9.22 -20.70
CA MET A 177 -20.41 -7.88 -20.33
C MET A 177 -20.29 -6.87 -21.48
N SER A 178 -19.40 -7.10 -22.44
CA SER A 178 -19.32 -6.31 -23.66
C SER A 178 -20.47 -6.65 -24.63
N ALA A 179 -20.77 -7.92 -24.78
CA ALA A 179 -21.85 -8.40 -25.66
C ALA A 179 -23.25 -7.97 -25.18
N CYS A 180 -23.48 -7.94 -23.87
CA CYS A 180 -24.75 -7.48 -23.29
C CYS A 180 -24.85 -5.95 -23.13
N GLY A 181 -23.80 -5.19 -23.50
CA GLY A 181 -23.80 -3.72 -23.46
C GLY A 181 -23.59 -3.13 -22.05
N THR A 182 -23.17 -3.92 -21.08
CA THR A 182 -22.85 -3.42 -19.73
C THR A 182 -21.54 -2.63 -19.73
N LEU A 183 -20.57 -3.06 -20.55
CA LEU A 183 -19.36 -2.29 -20.81
C LEU A 183 -19.55 -1.39 -22.04
N PRO A 184 -18.93 -0.19 -22.09
CA PRO A 184 -19.07 0.74 -23.20
C PRO A 184 -18.62 0.13 -24.54
N PRO A 185 -19.34 0.34 -25.65
CA PRO A 185 -18.98 -0.23 -26.95
C PRO A 185 -17.64 0.29 -27.50
N GLY A 186 -17.18 1.46 -27.04
CA GLY A 186 -15.92 2.07 -27.41
C GLY A 186 -14.78 1.83 -26.40
N LEU A 187 -14.98 0.94 -25.42
CA LEU A 187 -14.00 0.65 -24.39
C LEU A 187 -12.73 0.07 -24.97
N VAL A 188 -11.60 0.75 -24.77
CA VAL A 188 -10.27 0.23 -25.12
C VAL A 188 -9.88 -0.83 -24.09
N LYS A 189 -9.63 -2.05 -24.55
CA LYS A 189 -9.26 -3.20 -23.72
C LYS A 189 -7.78 -3.47 -23.87
N ILE A 190 -7.04 -3.44 -22.76
CA ILE A 190 -5.60 -3.64 -22.72
C ILE A 190 -5.29 -4.86 -21.88
N ASP A 191 -4.63 -5.85 -22.48
CA ASP A 191 -4.10 -7.02 -21.78
C ASP A 191 -2.85 -6.64 -20.98
N SER A 192 -2.94 -6.67 -19.65
CA SER A 192 -1.78 -6.43 -18.78
C SER A 192 -0.78 -7.58 -18.81
N ALA A 193 -1.23 -8.82 -19.05
CA ALA A 193 -0.33 -9.98 -19.13
C ALA A 193 0.54 -9.94 -20.37
N GLY A 194 0.09 -9.30 -21.46
CA GLY A 194 0.87 -9.07 -22.67
C GLY A 194 2.16 -8.26 -22.45
N TYR A 195 2.28 -7.55 -21.32
CA TYR A 195 3.48 -6.80 -20.94
C TYR A 195 4.45 -7.60 -20.04
N LEU A 196 4.10 -8.83 -19.62
CA LEU A 196 4.98 -9.67 -18.80
C LEU A 196 6.33 -9.97 -19.46
N PRO A 197 6.42 -10.31 -20.76
CA PRO A 197 7.71 -10.60 -21.40
C PRO A 197 8.72 -9.45 -21.30
N GLN A 198 8.25 -8.19 -21.36
CA GLN A 198 9.11 -7.01 -21.23
C GLN A 198 9.63 -6.85 -19.79
N ILE A 199 8.81 -7.19 -18.78
CA ILE A 199 9.21 -7.19 -17.37
C ILE A 199 10.17 -8.34 -17.07
N GLU A 200 9.96 -9.52 -17.65
CA GLU A 200 10.78 -10.71 -17.42
C GLU A 200 12.13 -10.67 -18.13
N SER A 201 12.21 -9.99 -19.28
CA SER A 201 13.47 -9.78 -20.00
C SER A 201 14.37 -8.73 -19.38
N GLY A 202 13.84 -7.89 -18.48
CA GLY A 202 14.58 -6.87 -17.75
C GLY A 202 15.31 -7.45 -16.53
N ASP A 203 16.49 -6.90 -16.23
CA ASP A 203 17.19 -7.19 -14.96
C ASP A 203 16.51 -6.39 -13.82
N LEU A 204 15.47 -6.97 -13.23
CA LEU A 204 14.66 -6.37 -12.17
C LEU A 204 14.73 -7.25 -10.89
N PRO A 205 15.88 -7.27 -10.20
CA PRO A 205 16.08 -8.15 -9.05
C PRO A 205 15.09 -7.89 -7.90
N MET A 206 14.50 -6.67 -7.85
CA MET A 206 13.48 -6.32 -6.88
C MET A 206 12.13 -7.02 -7.15
N LEU A 207 11.85 -7.43 -8.39
CA LEU A 207 10.61 -8.13 -8.77
C LEU A 207 10.86 -9.65 -8.78
N SER A 208 11.22 -10.19 -7.61
CA SER A 208 11.59 -11.60 -7.46
C SER A 208 10.40 -12.56 -7.54
N LEU A 209 9.19 -12.09 -7.18
CA LEU A 209 7.99 -12.91 -7.10
C LEU A 209 7.10 -12.75 -8.34
N PRO A 210 6.45 -13.82 -8.82
CA PRO A 210 5.59 -13.76 -10.01
C PRO A 210 4.49 -12.70 -9.93
N TRP A 211 3.87 -12.52 -8.75
CA TRP A 211 2.83 -11.52 -8.56
C TRP A 211 3.35 -10.07 -8.59
N GLU A 212 4.61 -9.83 -8.16
CA GLU A 212 5.27 -8.51 -8.30
C GLU A 212 5.44 -8.18 -9.78
N ARG A 213 5.91 -9.13 -10.59
CA ARG A 213 6.07 -8.97 -12.04
C ARG A 213 4.75 -8.68 -12.75
N ARG A 214 3.67 -9.38 -12.37
CA ARG A 214 2.31 -9.11 -12.88
C ARG A 214 1.84 -7.70 -12.57
N ASN A 215 2.03 -7.25 -11.34
CA ASN A 215 1.67 -5.88 -10.95
C ASN A 215 2.51 -4.83 -11.67
N ALA A 216 3.80 -5.09 -11.91
CA ALA A 216 4.66 -4.21 -12.71
C ALA A 216 4.22 -4.17 -14.18
N ALA A 217 3.84 -5.30 -14.78
CA ALA A 217 3.26 -5.37 -16.11
C ALA A 217 1.95 -4.57 -16.21
N THR A 218 1.12 -4.64 -15.17
CA THR A 218 -0.11 -3.84 -15.06
C THR A 218 0.21 -2.34 -14.99
N CYS A 219 1.23 -1.93 -14.23
CA CYS A 219 1.68 -0.54 -14.20
C CYS A 219 2.23 -0.10 -15.57
N LEU A 220 3.01 -0.95 -16.25
CA LEU A 220 3.53 -0.67 -17.57
C LEU A 220 2.39 -0.45 -18.58
N ALA A 221 1.37 -1.32 -18.57
CA ALA A 221 0.16 -1.16 -19.38
C ALA A 221 -0.55 0.18 -19.11
N ALA A 222 -0.63 0.59 -17.85
CA ALA A 222 -1.26 1.85 -17.43
C ALA A 222 -0.46 3.08 -17.90
N LEU A 223 0.88 3.05 -17.84
CA LEU A 223 1.73 4.10 -18.36
C LEU A 223 1.57 4.26 -19.88
N VAL A 224 1.52 3.16 -20.62
CA VAL A 224 1.29 3.17 -22.07
C VAL A 224 -0.12 3.71 -22.39
N ALA A 225 -1.14 3.32 -21.61
CA ALA A 225 -2.51 3.84 -21.75
C ALA A 225 -2.59 5.36 -21.51
N LEU A 226 -1.73 5.91 -20.63
CA LEU A 226 -1.59 7.36 -20.40
C LEU A 226 -0.76 8.09 -21.47
N GLY A 227 -0.26 7.38 -22.50
CA GLY A 227 0.44 7.96 -23.63
C GLY A 227 1.97 8.00 -23.50
N PHE A 228 2.56 7.39 -22.47
CA PHE A 228 4.00 7.23 -22.38
C PHE A 228 4.50 6.24 -23.43
N ARG A 229 5.66 6.52 -24.03
CA ARG A 229 6.31 5.54 -24.92
C ARG A 229 6.73 4.32 -24.10
N GLN A 230 6.62 3.14 -24.69
CA GLN A 230 6.88 1.89 -23.96
C GLN A 230 8.31 1.82 -23.37
N GLU A 231 9.31 2.32 -24.10
CA GLU A 231 10.70 2.39 -23.62
C GLU A 231 10.83 3.28 -22.39
N GLU A 232 10.24 4.47 -22.41
CA GLU A 232 10.22 5.39 -21.28
C GLU A 232 9.49 4.78 -20.08
N ALA A 233 8.36 4.13 -20.33
CA ALA A 233 7.58 3.47 -19.28
C ALA A 233 8.37 2.32 -18.62
N LEU A 234 9.14 1.55 -19.40
CA LEU A 234 10.05 0.52 -18.88
C LEU A 234 11.17 1.12 -18.04
N ASP A 235 11.81 2.20 -18.49
CA ASP A 235 12.84 2.89 -17.71
C ASP A 235 12.32 3.37 -16.36
N ARG A 236 11.04 3.81 -16.31
CA ARG A 236 10.38 4.17 -15.05
C ARG A 236 10.15 2.95 -14.15
N ILE A 237 9.69 1.83 -14.71
CA ILE A 237 9.52 0.57 -13.97
C ILE A 237 10.87 0.10 -13.37
N HIS A 238 11.99 0.28 -14.06
CA HIS A 238 13.32 -0.05 -13.52
C HIS A 238 13.71 0.78 -12.28
N ARG A 239 13.08 1.92 -12.06
CA ARG A 239 13.31 2.75 -10.87
C ARG A 239 12.45 2.33 -9.67
N LEU A 240 11.45 1.44 -9.88
CA LEU A 240 10.69 0.89 -8.76
C LEU A 240 11.63 0.14 -7.82
N ARG A 241 11.46 0.36 -6.54
CA ARG A 241 12.16 -0.38 -5.49
C ARG A 241 11.20 -1.34 -4.81
N LYS A 242 11.73 -2.40 -4.22
CA LYS A 242 10.92 -3.35 -3.45
C LYS A 242 10.20 -2.59 -2.33
N MET A 243 8.89 -2.73 -2.26
CA MET A 243 8.15 -2.26 -1.08
C MET A 243 8.64 -3.07 0.12
N GLY A 244 9.48 -2.47 0.93
CA GLY A 244 9.83 -3.01 2.24
C GLY A 244 8.56 -3.21 3.08
N THR A 245 8.61 -4.13 4.03
CA THR A 245 7.53 -4.30 5.01
C THR A 245 7.34 -2.96 5.71
N ARG A 246 6.19 -2.33 5.47
CA ARG A 246 5.83 -1.05 6.10
C ARG A 246 6.01 -1.18 7.62
N LEU A 247 6.79 -0.27 8.22
CA LEU A 247 7.02 -0.19 9.65
C LEU A 247 7.75 -1.42 10.24
N LYS A 248 9.02 -1.59 9.86
CA LYS A 248 9.91 -2.54 10.52
C LYS A 248 10.31 -1.99 11.89
N VAL A 249 10.21 -2.80 12.94
CA VAL A 249 10.65 -2.45 14.28
C VAL A 249 11.92 -3.25 14.60
N THR A 250 13.00 -2.54 14.95
CA THR A 250 14.28 -3.14 15.31
C THR A 250 14.84 -2.50 16.59
N ASN A 251 15.69 -3.24 17.29
CA ASN A 251 16.41 -2.69 18.43
C ASN A 251 17.54 -1.79 17.95
N GLY A 252 17.64 -0.62 18.53
CA GLY A 252 18.73 0.31 18.32
C GLY A 252 19.81 0.23 19.40
N VAL A 253 20.96 0.84 19.14
CA VAL A 253 22.00 1.06 20.16
C VAL A 253 21.45 1.96 21.28
N ASN A 254 22.10 1.95 22.45
CA ASN A 254 21.73 2.80 23.60
C ASN A 254 20.26 2.65 24.02
N HIS A 255 19.75 1.41 24.03
CA HIS A 255 18.37 1.09 24.42
C HIS A 255 17.27 1.76 23.55
N ASN A 256 17.61 2.25 22.37
CA ASN A 256 16.64 2.82 21.43
C ASN A 256 15.80 1.71 20.80
N LEU A 257 14.58 2.06 20.39
CA LEU A 257 13.71 1.25 19.54
C LEU A 257 13.48 2.02 18.24
N LEU A 258 13.84 1.41 17.12
CA LEU A 258 13.73 2.01 15.80
C LEU A 258 12.47 1.51 15.10
N ILE A 259 11.76 2.42 14.48
CA ILE A 259 10.67 2.14 13.54
C ILE A 259 11.13 2.70 12.20
N THR A 260 11.36 1.84 11.21
CA THR A 260 11.76 2.28 9.87
C THR A 260 10.60 2.22 8.90
N ASP A 261 10.39 3.29 8.14
CA ASP A 261 9.41 3.43 7.06
C ASP A 261 10.02 4.32 5.97
N ASP A 262 10.75 3.71 5.06
CA ASP A 262 11.61 4.34 4.06
C ASP A 262 11.08 4.27 2.63
N TYR A 263 9.78 4.00 2.47
CA TYR A 263 9.19 3.77 1.15
C TYR A 263 8.51 5.00 0.55
N LEU A 264 7.73 5.72 1.34
CA LEU A 264 7.01 6.94 0.96
C LEU A 264 7.16 7.97 2.05
N CYS A 265 7.43 9.22 1.69
CA CYS A 265 7.53 10.34 2.62
C CYS A 265 6.50 11.41 2.25
N ASP A 266 5.24 11.18 2.59
CA ASP A 266 4.11 12.08 2.40
C ASP A 266 3.21 12.10 3.65
N LEU A 267 2.29 13.06 3.73
CA LEU A 267 1.38 13.22 4.87
C LEU A 267 0.48 11.99 5.09
N HIS A 268 0.06 11.32 4.02
CA HIS A 268 -0.82 10.15 4.10
C HIS A 268 -0.11 8.92 4.68
N SER A 269 1.17 8.73 4.39
CA SER A 269 1.99 7.66 4.96
C SER A 269 2.54 8.00 6.34
N LEU A 270 2.80 9.29 6.62
CA LEU A 270 3.32 9.77 7.90
C LEU A 270 2.32 9.60 9.05
N SER A 271 1.07 10.05 8.88
CA SER A 271 0.06 9.99 9.96
C SER A 271 -0.10 8.59 10.56
N PRO A 272 -0.21 7.50 9.75
CA PRO A 272 -0.24 6.12 10.27
C PRO A 272 1.04 5.69 10.97
N ALA A 273 2.19 6.11 10.45
CA ALA A 273 3.46 5.78 11.07
C ALA A 273 3.61 6.42 12.45
N LEU A 274 3.17 7.68 12.59
CA LEU A 274 3.10 8.37 13.89
C LEU A 274 2.08 7.71 14.83
N ASP A 275 0.91 7.26 14.35
CA ASP A 275 -0.08 6.53 15.16
C ASP A 275 0.47 5.18 15.64
N PHE A 276 1.24 4.49 14.79
CA PHE A 276 1.90 3.25 15.15
C PHE A 276 2.99 3.48 16.22
N MET A 277 3.76 4.56 16.07
CA MET A 277 4.75 5.00 17.05
C MET A 277 4.09 5.37 18.38
N ALA A 278 3.02 6.16 18.36
CA ALA A 278 2.31 6.60 19.56
C ALA A 278 1.76 5.43 20.38
N ARG A 279 1.28 4.36 19.72
CA ARG A 279 0.83 3.13 20.40
C ARG A 279 1.95 2.34 21.07
N ARG A 280 3.21 2.57 20.72
CA ARG A 280 4.40 1.92 21.28
C ARG A 280 5.18 2.83 22.21
N ALA A 281 4.81 4.10 22.30
CA ALA A 281 5.43 5.03 23.22
C ALA A 281 5.15 4.62 24.68
N THR A 282 6.19 4.59 25.47
CA THR A 282 6.16 4.29 26.90
C THR A 282 6.70 5.51 27.67
N PRO A 283 6.29 5.74 28.94
CA PRO A 283 6.71 6.93 29.68
C PRO A 283 8.23 7.04 29.93
N ASP A 284 8.93 5.93 29.86
CA ASP A 284 10.39 5.83 30.04
C ASP A 284 11.17 6.15 28.75
N ARG A 285 10.51 6.29 27.59
CA ARG A 285 11.16 6.57 26.32
C ARG A 285 10.70 7.89 25.75
N SER A 286 11.64 8.77 25.42
CA SER A 286 11.36 9.93 24.61
C SER A 286 11.12 9.53 23.13
N THR A 287 10.43 10.38 22.37
CA THR A 287 10.08 10.11 20.97
C THR A 287 10.87 11.02 20.04
N ALA A 288 11.42 10.47 18.97
CA ALA A 288 12.10 11.24 17.92
C ALA A 288 11.59 10.83 16.54
N LEU A 289 11.43 11.80 15.66
CA LEU A 289 11.12 11.61 14.25
C LEU A 289 12.32 12.06 13.43
N ILE A 290 12.90 11.16 12.64
CA ILE A 290 13.90 11.47 11.60
C ILE A 290 13.17 11.36 10.27
N ILE A 291 13.07 12.48 9.54
CA ILE A 291 12.24 12.56 8.35
C ILE A 291 12.97 13.31 7.23
N THR A 292 12.83 12.82 6.00
CA THR A 292 13.37 13.50 4.80
C THR A 292 12.36 14.48 4.21
N ASP A 293 12.75 15.19 3.13
CA ASP A 293 11.80 15.98 2.36
C ASP A 293 10.57 15.15 1.97
N MET A 294 9.43 15.82 1.94
CA MET A 294 8.14 15.18 1.77
C MET A 294 7.56 15.43 0.38
N ASP A 295 6.88 14.44 -0.16
CA ASP A 295 6.01 14.62 -1.34
C ASP A 295 4.80 15.48 -0.96
N HIS A 296 4.56 16.55 -1.72
CA HIS A 296 3.48 17.52 -1.43
C HIS A 296 2.13 17.10 -1.99
N GLU A 297 2.12 16.09 -2.89
CA GLU A 297 0.90 15.68 -3.61
C GLU A 297 0.23 16.88 -4.31
N ALA A 298 -1.02 17.17 -3.94
CA ALA A 298 -1.75 18.33 -4.47
C ALA A 298 -1.72 19.56 -3.51
N ALA A 299 -0.95 19.49 -2.41
CA ALA A 299 -0.77 20.59 -1.46
C ALA A 299 0.42 21.48 -1.83
N THR A 300 0.50 22.67 -1.25
CA THR A 300 1.70 23.51 -1.34
C THR A 300 2.77 23.02 -0.35
N THR A 301 4.02 23.39 -0.58
CA THR A 301 5.14 23.07 0.33
C THR A 301 4.87 23.60 1.74
N GLU A 302 4.39 24.84 1.87
CA GLU A 302 4.09 25.48 3.16
C GLU A 302 2.97 24.72 3.90
N GLU A 303 1.90 24.34 3.22
CA GLU A 303 0.80 23.57 3.81
C GLU A 303 1.28 22.18 4.29
N THR A 304 2.12 21.51 3.51
CA THR A 304 2.67 20.19 3.86
C THR A 304 3.49 20.24 5.14
N TYR A 305 4.42 21.19 5.26
CA TYR A 305 5.28 21.28 6.44
C TYR A 305 4.57 21.89 7.66
N SER A 306 3.59 22.75 7.47
CA SER A 306 2.69 23.19 8.54
C SER A 306 1.90 22.02 9.13
N GLU A 307 1.33 21.16 8.27
CA GLU A 307 0.60 19.97 8.70
C GLU A 307 1.51 18.94 9.36
N LEU A 308 2.75 18.74 8.89
CA LEU A 308 3.76 17.92 9.56
C LEU A 308 3.95 18.39 11.02
N GLY A 309 4.15 19.69 11.23
CA GLY A 309 4.31 20.28 12.56
C GLY A 309 3.10 19.98 13.44
N ARG A 310 1.89 20.23 12.92
CA ARG A 310 0.64 19.98 13.62
C ARG A 310 0.48 18.48 14.00
N LEU A 311 0.78 17.57 13.10
CA LEU A 311 0.73 16.13 13.34
C LEU A 311 1.70 15.68 14.44
N CYS A 312 2.91 16.25 14.45
CA CYS A 312 3.92 15.97 15.48
C CYS A 312 3.49 16.51 16.85
N ASP A 313 2.94 17.73 16.93
CA ASP A 313 2.47 18.33 18.18
C ASP A 313 1.29 17.56 18.77
N MET A 314 0.31 17.18 17.93
CA MET A 314 -0.84 16.36 18.37
C MET A 314 -0.40 15.03 19.01
N ARG A 315 0.67 14.44 18.53
CA ARG A 315 1.20 13.16 19.02
C ARG A 315 2.34 13.30 20.02
N LYS A 316 2.65 14.54 20.41
CA LYS A 316 3.69 14.90 21.40
C LYS A 316 5.06 14.31 21.03
N ILE A 317 5.44 14.43 19.77
CA ILE A 317 6.78 14.01 19.32
C ILE A 317 7.81 14.94 19.98
N GLY A 318 8.78 14.34 20.70
CA GLY A 318 9.78 15.06 21.49
C GLY A 318 10.78 15.83 20.64
N THR A 319 11.32 15.19 19.59
CA THR A 319 12.36 15.75 18.72
C THR A 319 12.05 15.50 17.27
N ILE A 320 12.26 16.48 16.40
CA ILE A 320 12.22 16.34 14.94
C ILE A 320 13.63 16.55 14.39
N ILE A 321 14.08 15.62 13.56
CA ILE A 321 15.29 15.73 12.74
C ILE A 321 14.86 15.72 11.30
N GLY A 322 14.83 16.90 10.68
CA GLY A 322 14.49 17.08 9.28
C GLY A 322 15.72 17.03 8.38
N ILE A 323 15.63 16.34 7.25
CA ILE A 323 16.74 16.13 6.33
C ILE A 323 16.28 16.41 4.90
N GLY A 324 16.88 17.42 4.29
CA GLY A 324 16.61 17.81 2.92
C GLY A 324 16.54 19.34 2.76
N PRO A 325 16.70 19.82 1.52
CA PRO A 325 16.69 21.26 1.24
C PRO A 325 15.34 21.92 1.51
N GLU A 326 14.23 21.23 1.32
CA GLU A 326 12.91 21.81 1.52
C GLU A 326 12.54 21.87 3.00
N ILE A 327 12.68 20.76 3.73
CA ILE A 327 12.34 20.69 5.15
C ILE A 327 13.24 21.61 6.00
N SER A 328 14.49 21.81 5.59
CA SER A 328 15.42 22.71 6.28
C SER A 328 15.09 24.20 6.07
N ASN A 329 14.41 24.55 4.98
CA ASN A 329 14.03 25.92 4.63
C ASN A 329 12.60 26.28 5.08
N ASN A 330 11.80 25.33 5.53
CA ASN A 330 10.43 25.56 5.96
C ASN A 330 10.30 25.54 7.48
N THR A 331 9.45 26.42 8.01
CA THR A 331 9.17 26.48 9.44
C THR A 331 8.14 25.40 9.80
N ILE A 332 8.59 24.32 10.46
CA ILE A 332 7.71 23.25 10.91
C ILE A 332 7.20 23.56 12.33
N ARG A 333 8.11 23.65 13.24
CA ARG A 333 7.95 24.11 14.62
C ARG A 333 9.35 24.42 15.14
N GLN A 334 9.45 25.18 16.23
CA GLN A 334 10.74 25.45 16.89
C GLN A 334 10.78 24.70 18.24
N GLY A 335 10.94 23.41 18.18
CA GLY A 335 11.23 22.60 19.36
C GLY A 335 12.68 22.81 19.81
N LYS A 336 12.94 22.81 21.14
CA LYS A 336 14.27 23.09 21.70
C LYS A 336 15.37 22.16 21.20
N ASN A 337 15.01 20.94 20.77
CA ASN A 337 15.93 19.89 20.34
C ASN A 337 15.79 19.53 18.85
N ASP A 338 14.96 20.26 18.10
CA ASP A 338 14.77 20.02 16.67
C ASP A 338 16.03 20.41 15.89
N ARG A 339 16.43 19.60 14.92
CA ARG A 339 17.63 19.78 14.09
C ARG A 339 17.27 19.58 12.63
N PHE A 340 17.84 20.42 11.76
CA PHE A 340 17.56 20.39 10.34
C PHE A 340 18.87 20.37 9.55
N PHE A 341 18.92 19.52 8.51
CA PHE A 341 20.08 19.31 7.66
C PHE A 341 19.66 19.39 6.20
N THR A 342 20.54 19.87 5.35
CA THR A 342 20.25 20.03 3.92
C THR A 342 20.42 18.73 3.13
N SER A 343 21.14 17.75 3.68
CA SER A 343 21.36 16.45 3.04
C SER A 343 21.53 15.31 4.04
N VAL A 344 21.35 14.07 3.56
CA VAL A 344 21.59 12.85 4.36
C VAL A 344 23.06 12.73 4.77
N GLU A 345 23.98 13.16 3.92
CA GLU A 345 25.43 13.14 4.20
C GLU A 345 25.80 14.09 5.34
N GLU A 346 25.24 15.29 5.33
CA GLU A 346 25.41 16.28 6.40
C GLU A 346 24.85 15.72 7.72
N ALA A 347 23.63 15.20 7.70
CA ALA A 347 23.00 14.60 8.86
C ALA A 347 23.82 13.41 9.40
N ALA A 348 24.26 12.49 8.54
CA ALA A 348 25.03 11.30 8.92
C ALA A 348 26.43 11.66 9.48
N THR A 349 26.94 12.83 9.17
CA THR A 349 28.22 13.32 9.72
C THR A 349 28.02 14.05 11.06
N ALA A 350 26.92 14.77 11.20
CA ALA A 350 26.62 15.58 12.37
C ALA A 350 25.92 14.82 13.51
N LEU A 351 25.22 13.72 13.18
CA LEU A 351 24.55 12.86 14.15
C LEU A 351 25.50 11.78 14.66
N SER A 352 25.40 11.47 15.94
CA SER A 352 26.13 10.36 16.55
C SER A 352 25.20 9.47 17.37
N THR A 353 25.62 8.26 17.68
CA THR A 353 24.84 7.34 18.53
C THR A 353 24.60 7.90 19.93
N THR A 354 25.44 8.83 20.40
CA THR A 354 25.31 9.48 21.72
C THR A 354 24.17 10.54 21.76
N ASP A 355 23.69 10.97 20.62
CA ASP A 355 22.53 11.89 20.54
C ASP A 355 21.21 11.17 20.88
N PHE A 356 21.22 9.84 20.90
CA PHE A 356 20.03 9.01 21.06
C PHE A 356 20.23 8.00 22.19
N ASP A 357 19.47 8.13 23.25
CA ASP A 357 19.47 7.21 24.39
C ASP A 357 18.04 7.04 24.92
N HIS A 358 17.62 5.79 25.13
CA HIS A 358 16.26 5.42 25.58
C HIS A 358 15.13 6.09 24.78
N GLN A 359 15.26 6.10 23.44
CA GLN A 359 14.29 6.74 22.56
C GLN A 359 13.51 5.73 21.71
N LEU A 360 12.29 6.08 21.39
CA LEU A 360 11.51 5.49 20.30
C LEU A 360 11.67 6.39 19.08
N ILE A 361 12.35 5.90 18.03
CA ILE A 361 12.75 6.68 16.87
C ILE A 361 12.00 6.18 15.65
N LEU A 362 11.23 7.06 14.99
CA LEU A 362 10.66 6.79 13.69
C LEU A 362 11.59 7.38 12.61
N LEU A 363 12.11 6.51 11.74
CA LEU A 363 12.87 6.90 10.55
C LEU A 363 11.93 6.85 9.35
N LYS A 364 11.65 8.01 8.77
CA LYS A 364 10.73 8.21 7.66
C LYS A 364 11.47 8.85 6.49
N GLY A 365 11.81 8.03 5.50
CA GLY A 365 12.55 8.46 4.32
C GLY A 365 11.79 8.21 3.02
N SER A 366 12.34 8.76 1.94
CA SER A 366 11.91 8.46 0.59
C SER A 366 13.00 7.65 -0.16
N PRO A 367 12.66 6.94 -1.23
CA PRO A 367 13.66 6.25 -2.07
C PRO A 367 14.76 7.18 -2.64
N GLU A 368 14.44 8.46 -2.81
CA GLU A 368 15.36 9.50 -3.31
C GLU A 368 16.35 9.96 -2.23
N MET A 369 15.94 9.91 -0.97
CA MET A 369 16.74 10.26 0.19
C MET A 369 16.79 9.09 1.19
N PRO A 370 17.52 8.00 0.86
CA PRO A 370 17.56 6.80 1.69
C PRO A 370 18.27 7.09 3.02
N LEU A 371 17.64 6.68 4.12
CA LEU A 371 18.16 6.84 5.48
C LEU A 371 19.05 5.67 5.93
N ASP A 372 19.49 4.79 5.02
CA ASP A 372 20.24 3.57 5.35
C ASP A 372 21.47 3.84 6.24
N ARG A 373 22.24 4.88 5.95
CA ARG A 373 23.44 5.23 6.75
C ARG A 373 23.08 5.59 8.19
N ILE A 374 22.01 6.33 8.40
CA ILE A 374 21.53 6.73 9.72
C ILE A 374 20.91 5.51 10.42
N THR A 375 20.12 4.73 9.71
CA THR A 375 19.53 3.49 10.21
C THR A 375 20.61 2.52 10.69
N HIS A 376 21.64 2.25 9.87
CA HIS A 376 22.75 1.36 10.24
C HIS A 376 23.59 1.89 11.41
N MET A 377 23.73 3.21 11.56
CA MET A 377 24.41 3.83 12.70
C MET A 377 23.62 3.59 14.00
N LEU A 378 22.28 3.66 13.93
CA LEU A 378 21.40 3.55 15.10
C LEU A 378 20.99 2.11 15.42
N GLU A 379 21.05 1.18 14.44
CA GLU A 379 20.63 -0.21 14.62
C GLU A 379 21.63 -0.97 15.49
N ALA A 380 21.11 -1.69 16.49
CA ALA A 380 21.94 -2.59 17.27
C ALA A 380 22.41 -3.74 16.38
N ARG A 381 23.73 -3.94 16.27
CA ARG A 381 24.30 -5.11 15.57
C ARG A 381 23.96 -6.36 16.38
N THR A 382 22.83 -6.97 16.09
CA THR A 382 22.57 -8.34 16.53
C THR A 382 23.34 -9.26 15.59
N HIS A 383 24.22 -10.07 16.14
CA HIS A 383 24.71 -11.23 15.41
C HIS A 383 23.54 -12.22 15.34
N GLU A 384 22.67 -12.04 14.36
CA GLU A 384 21.67 -13.05 14.03
C GLU A 384 22.40 -14.19 13.32
N THR A 385 22.44 -15.34 13.97
CA THR A 385 22.76 -16.59 13.27
C THR A 385 21.55 -16.90 12.39
N VAL A 386 21.64 -16.56 11.12
CA VAL A 386 20.60 -16.88 10.14
C VAL A 386 20.80 -18.32 9.67
N LEU A 387 19.83 -19.18 9.92
CA LEU A 387 19.74 -20.48 9.27
C LEU A 387 18.99 -20.31 7.93
N GLU A 388 19.73 -20.31 6.85
CA GLU A 388 19.16 -20.28 5.50
C GLU A 388 18.90 -21.69 5.01
N VAL A 389 17.62 -22.03 4.77
CA VAL A 389 17.22 -23.36 4.30
C VAL A 389 16.81 -23.28 2.83
N ASN A 390 17.60 -23.95 1.98
CA ASN A 390 17.30 -24.06 0.57
C ASN A 390 16.33 -25.25 0.34
N LEU A 391 15.07 -24.94 0.06
CA LEU A 391 14.03 -25.97 -0.16
C LEU A 391 14.25 -26.79 -1.44
N ASP A 392 14.85 -26.21 -2.47
CA ASP A 392 15.19 -26.96 -3.71
C ASP A 392 16.28 -27.98 -3.44
N ALA A 393 17.27 -27.64 -2.63
CA ALA A 393 18.31 -28.59 -2.18
C ALA A 393 17.70 -29.71 -1.33
N LEU A 394 16.69 -29.40 -0.50
CA LEU A 394 15.93 -30.39 0.26
C LEU A 394 15.21 -31.38 -0.68
N VAL A 395 14.52 -30.88 -1.71
CA VAL A 395 13.84 -31.70 -2.72
C VAL A 395 14.83 -32.56 -3.51
N ASN A 396 15.99 -32.00 -3.87
CA ASN A 396 17.05 -32.74 -4.54
C ASN A 396 17.57 -33.88 -3.67
N ASN A 397 17.81 -33.65 -2.39
CA ASN A 397 18.23 -34.67 -1.44
C ASN A 397 17.15 -35.76 -1.28
N PHE A 398 15.89 -35.37 -1.13
CA PHE A 398 14.77 -36.30 -1.06
C PHE A 398 14.71 -37.19 -2.30
N ASN A 399 14.80 -36.61 -3.50
CA ASN A 399 14.78 -37.32 -4.77
C ASN A 399 16.00 -38.22 -4.95
N PHE A 400 17.19 -37.81 -4.46
CA PHE A 400 18.38 -38.61 -4.46
C PHE A 400 18.20 -39.89 -3.63
N TYR A 401 17.68 -39.80 -2.42
CA TYR A 401 17.41 -40.99 -1.60
C TYR A 401 16.29 -41.86 -2.23
N ARG A 402 15.21 -41.23 -2.73
CA ARG A 402 14.12 -41.94 -3.40
C ARG A 402 14.60 -42.77 -4.61
N SER A 403 15.56 -42.23 -5.38
CA SER A 403 16.12 -42.94 -6.55
C SER A 403 16.96 -44.15 -6.19
N ARG A 404 17.36 -44.33 -4.93
CA ARG A 404 18.13 -45.44 -4.42
C ARG A 404 17.28 -46.52 -3.76
N LEU A 405 15.99 -46.31 -3.61
CA LEU A 405 15.05 -47.23 -3.00
C LEU A 405 14.29 -48.01 -4.08
N HIS A 406 13.74 -49.14 -3.66
CA HIS A 406 12.83 -49.90 -4.51
C HIS A 406 11.59 -49.06 -4.83
N PRO A 407 10.99 -49.12 -6.03
CA PRO A 407 9.86 -48.24 -6.43
C PRO A 407 8.66 -48.27 -5.49
N GLU A 408 8.43 -49.38 -4.79
CA GLU A 408 7.33 -49.54 -3.83
C GLU A 408 7.68 -49.07 -2.40
N THR A 409 8.90 -48.61 -2.16
CA THR A 409 9.33 -48.16 -0.83
C THR A 409 8.89 -46.74 -0.58
N GLY A 410 8.01 -46.53 0.41
CA GLY A 410 7.61 -45.21 0.86
C GLY A 410 8.65 -44.55 1.77
N ILE A 411 8.85 -43.26 1.62
CA ILE A 411 9.72 -42.45 2.51
C ILE A 411 8.87 -41.75 3.57
N ILE A 412 9.25 -41.90 4.84
CA ILE A 412 8.68 -41.14 5.95
C ILE A 412 9.62 -39.98 6.26
N ALA A 413 9.13 -38.76 6.13
CA ALA A 413 9.92 -37.58 6.42
C ALA A 413 9.63 -37.05 7.84
N MET A 414 10.67 -36.91 8.67
CA MET A 414 10.57 -36.41 10.04
C MET A 414 10.62 -34.88 10.04
N VAL A 415 9.56 -34.23 10.51
CA VAL A 415 9.40 -32.76 10.56
C VAL A 415 9.19 -32.21 11.99
N LYS A 416 9.59 -32.99 13.03
CA LYS A 416 9.49 -32.57 14.44
C LYS A 416 10.37 -31.35 14.75
N ALA A 417 10.14 -30.73 15.92
CA ALA A 417 10.92 -29.60 16.45
C ALA A 417 11.02 -28.43 15.45
N SER A 418 9.88 -28.00 14.90
CA SER A 418 9.81 -26.96 13.84
C SER A 418 10.73 -27.27 12.65
N GLY A 419 10.73 -28.52 12.18
CA GLY A 419 11.63 -28.94 11.10
C GLY A 419 13.11 -28.82 11.47
N TYR A 420 13.46 -29.09 12.73
CA TYR A 420 14.79 -28.89 13.31
C TYR A 420 15.25 -27.41 13.24
N GLY A 421 14.32 -26.46 13.41
CA GLY A 421 14.57 -25.03 13.37
C GLY A 421 14.43 -24.38 11.99
N ALA A 422 14.11 -25.15 10.95
CA ALA A 422 14.03 -24.67 9.57
C ALA A 422 12.59 -24.27 9.12
N GLY A 423 11.62 -24.27 10.04
CA GLY A 423 10.20 -24.02 9.76
C GLY A 423 9.42 -25.31 9.47
N SER A 424 8.31 -25.54 10.20
CA SER A 424 7.57 -26.81 10.07
C SER A 424 6.69 -26.86 8.83
N TYR A 425 5.99 -25.77 8.54
CA TYR A 425 4.94 -25.75 7.52
C TYR A 425 5.54 -25.85 6.11
N GLU A 426 6.50 -24.99 5.79
CA GLU A 426 7.15 -24.94 4.48
C GLU A 426 7.90 -26.26 4.17
N LEU A 427 8.62 -26.79 5.15
CA LEU A 427 9.29 -28.08 5.02
C LEU A 427 8.32 -29.23 4.81
N ALA A 428 7.27 -29.33 5.63
CA ALA A 428 6.26 -30.37 5.53
C ALA A 428 5.54 -30.34 4.19
N LYS A 429 5.12 -29.15 3.76
CA LYS A 429 4.43 -28.94 2.48
C LYS A 429 5.35 -29.26 1.28
N THR A 430 6.61 -28.87 1.34
CA THR A 430 7.59 -29.14 0.29
C THR A 430 7.84 -30.66 0.17
N LEU A 431 8.07 -31.36 1.29
CA LEU A 431 8.28 -32.80 1.29
C LEU A 431 7.04 -33.60 0.88
N GLN A 432 5.85 -33.15 1.29
CA GLN A 432 4.57 -33.71 0.82
C GLN A 432 4.44 -33.56 -0.70
N SER A 433 4.71 -32.37 -1.24
CA SER A 433 4.67 -32.11 -2.68
C SER A 433 5.74 -32.88 -3.45
N ALA A 434 6.89 -33.16 -2.84
CA ALA A 434 7.93 -34.00 -3.41
C ALA A 434 7.59 -35.52 -3.37
N GLY A 435 6.50 -35.92 -2.71
CA GLY A 435 5.99 -37.30 -2.69
C GLY A 435 6.47 -38.09 -1.48
N ALA A 436 6.70 -37.49 -0.32
CA ALA A 436 6.84 -38.21 0.94
C ALA A 436 5.56 -38.97 1.26
N ALA A 437 5.69 -40.30 1.57
CA ALA A 437 4.53 -41.14 1.87
C ALA A 437 3.86 -40.73 3.19
N TYR A 438 4.66 -40.32 4.18
CA TYR A 438 4.18 -39.88 5.49
C TYR A 438 5.09 -38.76 6.00
N LEU A 439 4.51 -37.85 6.80
CA LEU A 439 5.22 -36.88 7.62
C LEU A 439 5.17 -37.36 9.08
N ALA A 440 6.30 -37.37 9.78
CA ALA A 440 6.36 -37.81 11.15
C ALA A 440 6.66 -36.64 12.08
N VAL A 441 5.92 -36.57 13.18
CA VAL A 441 6.09 -35.61 14.28
C VAL A 441 6.31 -36.35 15.60
N ALA A 442 6.80 -35.68 16.64
CA ALA A 442 7.03 -36.32 17.94
C ALA A 442 5.74 -36.47 18.74
N VAL A 443 4.85 -35.46 18.66
CA VAL A 443 3.54 -35.38 19.38
C VAL A 443 2.56 -34.71 18.44
N LEU A 444 1.29 -35.10 18.52
CA LEU A 444 0.15 -34.35 17.97
C LEU A 444 -0.35 -33.44 19.08
N ASP A 445 -0.16 -32.12 18.91
CA ASP A 445 -0.79 -31.09 19.75
C ASP A 445 -2.08 -30.61 19.11
#